data_4d36423b1d4605fe7abc652ad91f9b35
#
_entry.id   4d36423b1d4605fe7abc652ad91f9b35
#
_cell.length_a   1.000
_cell.length_b   1.000
_cell.length_c   1.000
_cell.angle_alpha   90.00
_cell.angle_beta   90.00
_cell.angle_gamma   90.00
#
_symmetry.space_group_name_H-M   'P 1'
#
loop_
_entity.id
_entity.type
_entity.pdbx_description
1 polymer ?
#
loop_
_entity_poly.entity_id
_entity_poly.type
_entity_poly.pdbx_seq_one_letter_code
_entity_poly.pdbx_strand_id
1 'polypeptide(L)'
;NEMNKYNIPASITMAQGILESNAGKGTLALKSNNHFGIKCHKGWNGKKVYHDDDAKGECFRKYKNPEKSYRDHSIFLETRDRYNFLFKYSKKNYVKWAKGLKKAGYATDPKYAEKLISIIERYELWKLDGSKKPLNKTREKKISKKQQEKIQENKSDKIENKHVVKKGDTLYSISKKFNISVSELVKTNDIKNNTISIGQTLKIIK
;
A
#
# COMPACT_ATOMS: atom_id res chain seq x y z
N ASN A 1 17.97 4.05 12.73
CA ASN A 1 16.90 3.70 11.88
C ASN A 1 16.87 2.19 11.67
N GLU A 2 15.65 1.60 11.72
CA GLU A 2 15.42 0.16 11.82
C GLU A 2 16.02 -0.61 10.63
N MET A 3 15.93 -0.07 9.41
CA MET A 3 16.49 -0.70 8.22
C MET A 3 18.00 -0.95 8.32
N ASN A 4 18.76 0.00 8.86
CA ASN A 4 20.20 -0.16 8.97
C ASN A 4 20.60 -1.12 10.11
N LYS A 5 19.80 -1.16 11.16
CA LYS A 5 20.07 -1.99 12.33
C LYS A 5 19.64 -3.45 12.15
N TYR A 6 18.46 -3.67 11.54
CA TYR A 6 17.82 -4.99 11.46
C TYR A 6 17.73 -5.55 10.04
N ASN A 7 18.28 -4.88 9.05
CA ASN A 7 18.28 -5.35 7.67
C ASN A 7 16.88 -5.55 7.04
N ILE A 8 15.85 -4.90 7.59
CA ILE A 8 14.48 -4.93 7.09
C ILE A 8 14.25 -3.71 6.19
N PRO A 9 13.68 -3.83 4.97
CA PRO A 9 13.39 -2.67 4.13
C PRO A 9 12.55 -1.64 4.85
N ALA A 10 12.94 -0.37 4.80
CA ALA A 10 12.17 0.72 5.40
C ALA A 10 10.78 0.83 4.77
N SER A 11 10.68 0.60 3.45
CA SER A 11 9.41 0.56 2.71
C SER A 11 8.43 -0.48 3.28
N ILE A 12 8.92 -1.68 3.60
CA ILE A 12 8.13 -2.77 4.19
C ILE A 12 7.65 -2.37 5.59
N THR A 13 8.56 -1.90 6.45
CA THR A 13 8.21 -1.51 7.82
C THR A 13 7.19 -0.37 7.83
N MET A 14 7.35 0.63 6.96
CA MET A 14 6.40 1.74 6.85
C MET A 14 5.05 1.28 6.29
N ALA A 15 5.04 0.43 5.26
CA ALA A 15 3.80 -0.06 4.68
C ALA A 15 2.99 -0.92 5.67
N GLN A 16 3.67 -1.77 6.46
CA GLN A 16 3.04 -2.51 7.54
C GLN A 16 2.49 -1.58 8.61
N GLY A 17 3.28 -0.60 9.09
CA GLY A 17 2.80 0.38 10.06
C GLY A 17 1.58 1.16 9.57
N ILE A 18 1.54 1.57 8.31
CA ILE A 18 0.38 2.24 7.69
C ILE A 18 -0.83 1.30 7.65
N LEU A 19 -0.64 0.05 7.22
CA LEU A 19 -1.72 -0.92 7.07
C LEU A 19 -2.33 -1.31 8.41
N GLU A 20 -1.49 -1.72 9.37
CA GLU A 20 -1.91 -2.28 10.66
C GLU A 20 -2.50 -1.21 11.60
N SER A 21 -2.02 0.04 11.50
CA SER A 21 -2.48 1.13 12.39
C SER A 21 -3.51 2.08 11.77
N ASN A 22 -4.02 1.77 10.57
CA ASN A 22 -4.84 2.73 9.81
C ASN A 22 -4.13 4.10 9.68
N ALA A 23 -2.89 4.08 9.20
CA ALA A 23 -2.01 5.26 9.10
C ALA A 23 -1.80 6.01 10.43
N GLY A 24 -1.76 5.29 11.54
CA GLY A 24 -1.61 5.83 12.88
C GLY A 24 -2.90 6.36 13.53
N LYS A 25 -4.04 6.27 12.84
CA LYS A 25 -5.34 6.76 13.29
C LYS A 25 -6.19 5.69 13.98
N GLY A 26 -5.76 4.44 13.97
CA GLY A 26 -6.46 3.33 14.62
C GLY A 26 -6.48 3.49 16.15
N THR A 27 -7.57 3.11 16.77
CA THR A 27 -7.79 3.24 18.24
C THR A 27 -6.66 2.63 19.06
N LEU A 28 -6.16 1.46 18.66
CA LEU A 28 -5.05 0.80 19.36
C LEU A 28 -3.76 1.63 19.23
N ALA A 29 -3.43 2.12 18.06
CA ALA A 29 -2.23 2.95 17.84
C ALA A 29 -2.28 4.23 18.66
N LEU A 30 -3.42 4.92 18.69
CA LEU A 30 -3.60 6.17 19.44
C LEU A 30 -3.50 5.95 20.96
N LYS A 31 -4.08 4.86 21.50
CA LYS A 31 -4.10 4.58 22.94
C LYS A 31 -2.78 3.99 23.45
N SER A 32 -2.02 3.32 22.60
CA SER A 32 -0.88 2.50 23.04
C SER A 32 0.44 2.74 22.29
N ASN A 33 0.48 3.59 21.29
CA ASN A 33 1.59 3.73 20.35
C ASN A 33 1.98 2.40 19.66
N ASN A 34 1.07 1.43 19.64
CA ASN A 34 1.28 0.12 19.02
C ASN A 34 0.78 0.14 17.57
N HIS A 35 1.71 0.37 16.65
CA HIS A 35 1.42 0.52 15.22
C HIS A 35 1.33 -0.80 14.45
N PHE A 36 1.59 -1.93 15.10
CA PHE A 36 1.64 -3.25 14.45
C PHE A 36 0.73 -4.28 15.11
N GLY A 37 -0.10 -3.88 16.05
CA GLY A 37 -0.98 -4.81 16.75
C GLY A 37 -0.22 -5.93 17.51
N ILE A 38 0.95 -5.62 18.08
CA ILE A 38 1.73 -6.64 18.76
C ILE A 38 1.06 -7.00 20.09
N LYS A 39 0.61 -8.25 20.19
CA LYS A 39 -0.04 -8.80 21.38
C LYS A 39 0.96 -9.07 22.51
N CYS A 40 0.48 -9.11 23.76
CA CYS A 40 1.29 -9.48 24.94
C CYS A 40 1.60 -10.97 24.90
N HIS A 41 2.71 -11.35 24.27
CA HIS A 41 3.17 -12.74 24.33
C HIS A 41 3.79 -13.06 25.68
N LYS A 42 3.96 -14.36 25.96
CA LYS A 42 4.65 -14.85 27.16
C LYS A 42 6.00 -14.15 27.33
N GLY A 43 6.28 -13.63 28.54
CA GLY A 43 7.49 -12.89 28.84
C GLY A 43 7.41 -11.36 28.64
N TRP A 44 6.27 -10.81 28.19
CA TRP A 44 6.10 -9.36 28.14
C TRP A 44 5.85 -8.74 29.53
N ASN A 45 6.79 -7.96 30.02
CA ASN A 45 6.74 -7.26 31.31
C ASN A 45 6.47 -5.76 31.20
N GLY A 46 6.27 -5.24 29.98
CA GLY A 46 5.98 -3.83 29.72
C GLY A 46 4.52 -3.44 29.97
N LYS A 47 4.19 -2.18 29.75
CA LYS A 47 2.83 -1.66 29.87
C LYS A 47 1.90 -2.36 28.86
N LYS A 48 0.64 -2.49 29.23
CA LYS A 48 -0.40 -3.24 28.50
C LYS A 48 -1.61 -2.35 28.22
N VAL A 49 -2.34 -2.68 27.19
CA VAL A 49 -3.69 -2.17 26.90
C VAL A 49 -4.54 -3.33 26.42
N TYR A 50 -5.82 -3.31 26.76
CA TYR A 50 -6.77 -4.31 26.30
C TYR A 50 -7.64 -3.72 25.21
N HIS A 51 -7.84 -4.48 24.13
CA HIS A 51 -8.60 -4.09 22.97
C HIS A 51 -9.27 -5.29 22.34
N ASP A 52 -10.48 -5.11 21.80
CA ASP A 52 -11.18 -6.15 21.07
C ASP A 52 -10.64 -6.20 19.63
N ASP A 53 -10.15 -7.36 19.21
CA ASP A 53 -9.62 -7.63 17.87
C ASP A 53 -10.19 -8.98 17.39
N ASP A 54 -9.39 -10.02 17.28
CA ASP A 54 -9.87 -11.38 16.93
C ASP A 54 -10.75 -11.97 18.07
N ALA A 55 -10.46 -11.59 19.30
CA ALA A 55 -11.24 -11.94 20.47
C ALA A 55 -11.47 -10.71 21.37
N LYS A 56 -12.48 -10.81 22.27
CA LYS A 56 -12.79 -9.73 23.19
C LYS A 56 -11.71 -9.62 24.28
N GLY A 57 -11.28 -8.38 24.54
CA GLY A 57 -10.36 -8.09 25.65
C GLY A 57 -8.93 -8.62 25.46
N GLU A 58 -8.44 -8.72 24.24
CA GLU A 58 -7.07 -9.18 23.98
C GLU A 58 -6.02 -8.20 24.49
N CYS A 59 -4.91 -8.75 25.00
CA CYS A 59 -3.81 -7.96 25.54
C CYS A 59 -2.83 -7.52 24.45
N PHE A 60 -2.63 -6.22 24.32
CA PHE A 60 -1.65 -5.62 23.42
C PHE A 60 -0.57 -4.86 24.19
N ARG A 61 0.64 -4.84 23.63
CA ARG A 61 1.77 -4.08 24.18
C ARG A 61 1.49 -2.58 24.07
N LYS A 62 1.83 -1.82 25.13
CA LYS A 62 1.76 -0.36 25.13
C LYS A 62 3.16 0.22 25.21
N TYR A 63 3.47 1.13 24.29
CA TYR A 63 4.79 1.75 24.18
C TYR A 63 4.77 3.21 24.63
N LYS A 64 5.96 3.73 25.02
CA LYS A 64 6.15 5.13 25.39
C LYS A 64 5.94 6.07 24.20
N ASN A 65 6.38 5.63 23.02
CA ASN A 65 6.28 6.35 21.74
C ASN A 65 6.21 5.36 20.56
N PRO A 66 5.85 5.82 19.36
CA PRO A 66 5.79 4.99 18.16
C PRO A 66 7.12 4.29 17.83
N GLU A 67 8.27 4.95 18.02
CA GLU A 67 9.58 4.38 17.71
C GLU A 67 9.84 3.05 18.45
N LYS A 68 9.37 2.93 19.69
CA LYS A 68 9.48 1.67 20.44
C LYS A 68 8.65 0.54 19.83
N SER A 69 7.49 0.87 19.27
CA SER A 69 6.67 -0.09 18.52
C SER A 69 7.38 -0.55 17.24
N TYR A 70 7.97 0.36 16.48
CA TYR A 70 8.75 0.05 15.28
C TYR A 70 9.99 -0.80 15.60
N ARG A 71 10.67 -0.50 16.71
CA ARG A 71 11.79 -1.29 17.20
C ARG A 71 11.36 -2.71 17.58
N ASP A 72 10.29 -2.85 18.31
CA ASP A 72 9.78 -4.14 18.77
C ASP A 72 9.29 -4.99 17.58
N HIS A 73 8.68 -4.37 16.58
CA HIS A 73 8.32 -5.04 15.32
C HIS A 73 9.56 -5.57 14.58
N SER A 74 10.64 -4.79 14.53
CA SER A 74 11.88 -5.25 13.90
C SER A 74 12.47 -6.44 14.62
N ILE A 75 12.51 -6.42 15.96
CA ILE A 75 12.93 -7.54 16.79
C ILE A 75 12.02 -8.76 16.58
N PHE A 76 10.69 -8.53 16.51
CA PHE A 76 9.72 -9.59 16.25
C PHE A 76 9.99 -10.35 14.95
N LEU A 77 10.40 -9.66 13.88
CA LEU A 77 10.74 -10.31 12.62
C LEU A 77 12.11 -10.99 12.68
N GLU A 78 13.10 -10.37 13.32
CA GLU A 78 14.48 -10.87 13.40
C GLU A 78 14.59 -12.15 14.25
N THR A 79 13.84 -12.23 15.35
CA THR A 79 14.00 -13.31 16.34
C THR A 79 13.13 -14.54 16.09
N ARG A 80 12.30 -14.55 15.06
CA ARG A 80 11.43 -15.69 14.76
C ARG A 80 11.86 -16.44 13.52
N ASP A 81 12.19 -17.71 13.66
CA ASP A 81 12.72 -18.58 12.60
C ASP A 81 11.91 -18.59 11.32
N ARG A 82 10.58 -18.49 11.42
CA ARG A 82 9.72 -18.47 10.25
C ARG A 82 9.98 -17.28 9.30
N TYR A 83 10.65 -16.22 9.77
CA TYR A 83 11.03 -15.07 8.97
C TYR A 83 12.49 -15.07 8.50
N ASN A 84 13.34 -15.98 8.99
CA ASN A 84 14.79 -16.01 8.70
C ASN A 84 15.10 -15.98 7.21
N PHE A 85 14.29 -16.64 6.38
CA PHE A 85 14.51 -16.66 4.93
C PHE A 85 14.31 -15.30 4.25
N LEU A 86 13.59 -14.37 4.88
CA LEU A 86 13.38 -13.01 4.36
C LEU A 86 14.69 -12.23 4.29
N PHE A 87 15.56 -12.44 5.25
CA PHE A 87 16.85 -11.76 5.37
C PHE A 87 17.86 -12.17 4.28
N LYS A 88 17.56 -13.23 3.52
CA LYS A 88 18.28 -13.59 2.30
C LYS A 88 17.90 -12.74 1.09
N TYR A 89 16.82 -11.95 1.18
CA TYR A 89 16.39 -11.07 0.11
C TYR A 89 17.09 -9.72 0.20
N SER A 90 17.37 -9.13 -0.97
CA SER A 90 17.86 -7.75 -1.01
C SER A 90 16.85 -6.80 -0.35
N LYS A 91 17.33 -5.86 0.48
CA LYS A 91 16.52 -4.77 1.06
C LYS A 91 15.81 -3.92 0.00
N LYS A 92 16.35 -3.86 -1.22
CA LYS A 92 15.77 -3.13 -2.33
C LYS A 92 14.62 -3.88 -3.03
N ASN A 93 14.34 -5.12 -2.63
CA ASN A 93 13.30 -5.94 -3.26
C ASN A 93 12.07 -6.10 -2.37
N TYR A 94 11.36 -5.00 -2.14
CA TYR A 94 10.16 -4.99 -1.32
C TYR A 94 9.08 -5.97 -1.81
N VAL A 95 9.03 -6.29 -3.12
CA VAL A 95 8.07 -7.25 -3.68
C VAL A 95 8.33 -8.66 -3.14
N LYS A 96 9.61 -9.11 -3.11
CA LYS A 96 9.96 -10.41 -2.52
C LYS A 96 9.70 -10.42 -1.01
N TRP A 97 10.00 -9.32 -0.32
CA TRP A 97 9.72 -9.16 1.11
C TRP A 97 8.23 -9.26 1.41
N ALA A 98 7.36 -8.51 0.71
CA ALA A 98 5.91 -8.53 0.91
C ALA A 98 5.32 -9.93 0.69
N LYS A 99 5.72 -10.60 -0.40
CA LYS A 99 5.31 -11.99 -0.70
C LYS A 99 5.85 -12.96 0.34
N GLY A 100 7.07 -12.76 0.79
CA GLY A 100 7.71 -13.58 1.82
C GLY A 100 7.00 -13.46 3.18
N LEU A 101 6.63 -12.26 3.60
CA LEU A 101 5.84 -12.05 4.82
C LEU A 101 4.50 -12.80 4.77
N LYS A 102 3.80 -12.74 3.64
CA LYS A 102 2.57 -13.53 3.45
C LYS A 102 2.84 -15.02 3.53
N LYS A 103 3.89 -15.51 2.85
CA LYS A 103 4.31 -16.93 2.89
C LYS A 103 4.66 -17.38 4.31
N ALA A 104 5.30 -16.52 5.10
CA ALA A 104 5.65 -16.79 6.49
C ALA A 104 4.44 -16.75 7.46
N GLY A 105 3.25 -16.43 6.96
CA GLY A 105 2.04 -16.33 7.78
C GLY A 105 2.02 -15.11 8.71
N TYR A 106 2.56 -13.98 8.27
CA TYR A 106 2.47 -12.72 9.05
C TYR A 106 1.02 -12.28 9.20
N ALA A 107 0.21 -12.45 8.15
CA ALA A 107 -1.22 -12.17 8.16
C ALA A 107 -2.00 -13.28 7.46
N THR A 108 -3.24 -13.50 7.86
CA THR A 108 -4.17 -14.47 7.28
C THR A 108 -4.72 -14.00 5.92
N ASP A 109 -4.86 -12.69 5.71
CA ASP A 109 -5.40 -12.09 4.49
C ASP A 109 -4.66 -12.57 3.24
N PRO A 110 -5.35 -13.23 2.27
CA PRO A 110 -4.73 -13.71 1.03
C PRO A 110 -4.13 -12.57 0.18
N LYS A 111 -4.64 -11.35 0.30
CA LYS A 111 -4.18 -10.17 -0.44
C LYS A 111 -3.15 -9.33 0.32
N TYR A 112 -2.63 -9.83 1.45
CA TYR A 112 -1.71 -9.06 2.30
C TYR A 112 -0.50 -8.50 1.53
N ALA A 113 0.17 -9.36 0.75
CA ALA A 113 1.33 -8.93 -0.04
C ALA A 113 0.97 -7.84 -1.07
N GLU A 114 -0.19 -7.96 -1.71
CA GLU A 114 -0.67 -6.98 -2.70
C GLU A 114 -1.00 -5.64 -2.03
N LYS A 115 -1.58 -5.66 -0.84
CA LYS A 115 -1.86 -4.46 -0.04
C LYS A 115 -0.58 -3.73 0.31
N LEU A 116 0.45 -4.44 0.83
CA LEU A 116 1.75 -3.84 1.13
C LEU A 116 2.39 -3.23 -0.12
N ILE A 117 2.45 -3.96 -1.23
CA ILE A 117 3.01 -3.47 -2.49
C ILE A 117 2.26 -2.22 -2.97
N SER A 118 0.92 -2.23 -2.90
CA SER A 118 0.10 -1.08 -3.29
C SER A 118 0.39 0.17 -2.45
N ILE A 119 0.58 0.01 -1.13
CA ILE A 119 0.94 1.10 -0.22
C ILE A 119 2.33 1.62 -0.57
N ILE A 120 3.31 0.73 -0.75
CA ILE A 120 4.69 1.11 -1.08
C ILE A 120 4.74 1.89 -2.40
N GLU A 121 4.02 1.43 -3.42
CA GLU A 121 3.97 2.09 -4.73
C GLU A 121 3.20 3.41 -4.69
N ARG A 122 2.07 3.47 -3.96
CA ARG A 122 1.24 4.68 -3.83
C ARG A 122 1.98 5.83 -3.17
N TYR A 123 2.72 5.53 -2.10
CA TYR A 123 3.44 6.54 -1.32
C TYR A 123 4.93 6.62 -1.67
N GLU A 124 5.35 5.90 -2.72
CA GLU A 124 6.75 5.84 -3.20
C GLU A 124 7.75 5.45 -2.11
N LEU A 125 7.33 4.63 -1.13
CA LEU A 125 8.14 4.25 0.03
C LEU A 125 9.41 3.48 -0.37
N TRP A 126 9.45 2.88 -1.55
CA TRP A 126 10.63 2.23 -2.12
C TRP A 126 11.85 3.17 -2.21
N LYS A 127 11.64 4.49 -2.27
CA LYS A 127 12.73 5.49 -2.20
C LYS A 127 13.50 5.41 -0.89
N LEU A 128 12.85 5.05 0.22
CA LEU A 128 13.47 4.89 1.53
C LEU A 128 14.51 3.77 1.57
N ASP A 129 14.39 2.77 0.70
CA ASP A 129 15.32 1.65 0.58
C ASP A 129 16.49 1.98 -0.36
N GLY A 130 16.55 3.19 -0.93
CA GLY A 130 17.51 3.56 -1.98
C GLY A 130 17.31 2.72 -3.25
N SER A 131 16.09 2.23 -3.48
CA SER A 131 15.76 1.44 -4.66
C SER A 131 15.18 2.32 -5.77
N LYS A 132 15.36 1.87 -7.02
CA LYS A 132 14.57 2.37 -8.15
C LYS A 132 13.22 1.65 -8.14
N LYS A 133 12.17 2.29 -8.65
CA LYS A 133 10.87 1.63 -8.80
C LYS A 133 11.09 0.31 -9.56
N PRO A 134 10.74 -0.86 -8.99
CA PRO A 134 10.86 -2.10 -9.73
C PRO A 134 9.93 -2.03 -10.93
N LEU A 135 10.49 -2.27 -12.10
CA LEU A 135 9.71 -2.56 -13.29
C LEU A 135 8.85 -3.79 -12.99
N ASN A 136 7.56 -3.59 -12.85
CA ASN A 136 6.60 -4.64 -12.56
C ASN A 136 6.38 -5.46 -13.84
N LYS A 137 7.37 -6.30 -14.18
CA LYS A 137 7.33 -7.20 -15.36
C LYS A 137 6.05 -8.03 -15.46
N THR A 138 5.35 -8.23 -14.35
CA THR A 138 4.08 -8.98 -14.29
C THR A 138 2.88 -8.12 -14.70
N ARG A 139 2.90 -6.79 -14.42
CA ARG A 139 1.85 -5.87 -14.90
C ARG A 139 2.07 -5.54 -16.37
N GLU A 140 3.31 -5.33 -16.78
CA GLU A 140 3.64 -5.08 -18.19
C GLU A 140 3.35 -6.29 -19.07
N LYS A 141 3.63 -7.56 -18.62
CA LYS A 141 3.22 -8.76 -19.36
C LYS A 141 1.71 -8.95 -19.44
N LYS A 142 0.93 -8.56 -18.42
CA LYS A 142 -0.56 -8.59 -18.51
C LYS A 142 -1.10 -7.43 -19.34
N ILE A 143 -0.46 -6.26 -19.28
CA ILE A 143 -0.82 -5.09 -20.09
C ILE A 143 -0.40 -5.32 -21.53
N SER A 144 0.82 -5.81 -21.80
CA SER A 144 1.28 -6.09 -23.16
C SER A 144 0.54 -7.27 -23.81
N LYS A 145 0.18 -8.34 -23.07
CA LYS A 145 -0.67 -9.39 -23.64
C LYS A 145 -2.08 -8.89 -23.97
N LYS A 146 -2.69 -8.10 -23.08
CA LYS A 146 -4.01 -7.50 -23.32
C LYS A 146 -3.97 -6.36 -24.35
N GLN A 147 -2.81 -5.73 -24.56
CA GLN A 147 -2.59 -4.73 -25.59
C GLN A 147 -2.20 -5.37 -26.92
N GLN A 148 -1.47 -6.48 -26.94
CA GLN A 148 -1.17 -7.22 -28.17
C GLN A 148 -2.41 -7.89 -28.77
N GLU A 149 -3.32 -8.40 -27.93
CA GLU A 149 -4.62 -8.91 -28.38
C GLU A 149 -5.56 -7.80 -28.89
N LYS A 150 -5.39 -6.54 -28.41
CA LYS A 150 -6.15 -5.37 -28.91
C LYS A 150 -5.48 -4.61 -30.07
N ILE A 151 -4.18 -4.78 -30.30
CA ILE A 151 -3.44 -4.09 -31.38
C ILE A 151 -3.62 -4.80 -32.73
N GLN A 152 -4.05 -6.06 -32.74
CA GLN A 152 -4.42 -6.74 -33.99
C GLN A 152 -5.83 -6.38 -34.49
N GLU A 153 -6.66 -5.72 -33.68
CA GLU A 153 -8.01 -5.29 -34.10
C GLU A 153 -8.16 -3.79 -34.42
N ASN A 154 -7.18 -2.92 -34.11
CA ASN A 154 -7.37 -1.48 -34.34
C ASN A 154 -6.10 -0.77 -34.85
N LYS A 155 -5.82 -0.91 -36.15
CA LYS A 155 -5.22 0.13 -36.93
C LYS A 155 -6.36 0.93 -37.55
N SER A 156 -6.91 1.89 -36.84
CA SER A 156 -7.48 3.15 -37.35
C SER A 156 -8.23 3.86 -36.19
N ASP A 157 -8.05 5.17 -36.19
CA ASP A 157 -8.83 6.22 -35.54
C ASP A 157 -8.59 6.51 -34.02
N LYS A 158 -8.07 7.72 -33.79
CA LYS A 158 -8.17 8.45 -32.54
C LYS A 158 -9.65 8.55 -32.14
N ILE A 159 -10.10 7.70 -31.23
CA ILE A 159 -11.46 7.76 -30.72
C ILE A 159 -11.53 8.86 -29.67
N GLU A 160 -12.06 10.03 -30.00
CA GLU A 160 -12.52 11.04 -29.06
C GLU A 160 -13.75 10.50 -28.32
N ASN A 161 -13.57 9.95 -27.13
CA ASN A 161 -14.70 9.59 -26.29
C ASN A 161 -15.15 10.84 -25.52
N LYS A 162 -16.47 11.10 -25.47
CA LYS A 162 -17.08 12.16 -24.68
C LYS A 162 -17.80 11.56 -23.47
N HIS A 163 -17.68 12.19 -22.30
CA HIS A 163 -18.42 11.83 -21.10
C HIS A 163 -19.25 13.01 -20.61
N VAL A 164 -20.55 12.80 -20.44
CA VAL A 164 -21.44 13.80 -19.83
C VAL A 164 -21.46 13.55 -18.32
N VAL A 165 -21.09 14.56 -17.55
CA VAL A 165 -21.02 14.51 -16.08
C VAL A 165 -22.42 14.29 -15.50
N LYS A 166 -22.59 13.27 -14.66
CA LYS A 166 -23.82 12.89 -13.98
C LYS A 166 -23.76 13.24 -12.49
N LYS A 167 -24.90 13.26 -11.82
CA LYS A 167 -24.97 13.42 -10.36
C LYS A 167 -24.13 12.34 -9.67
N GLY A 168 -23.18 12.75 -8.82
CA GLY A 168 -22.24 11.86 -8.12
C GLY A 168 -20.90 11.64 -8.84
N ASP A 169 -20.74 12.13 -10.08
CA ASP A 169 -19.44 12.09 -10.75
C ASP A 169 -18.46 13.08 -10.10
N THR A 170 -17.21 12.65 -10.04
CA THR A 170 -16.06 13.47 -9.65
C THR A 170 -14.97 13.32 -10.69
N LEU A 171 -14.04 14.29 -10.78
CA LEU A 171 -12.86 14.14 -11.65
C LEU A 171 -12.11 12.83 -11.39
N TYR A 172 -12.06 12.40 -10.13
CA TYR A 172 -11.42 11.14 -9.74
C TYR A 172 -12.20 9.92 -10.23
N SER A 173 -13.54 9.88 -10.06
CA SER A 173 -14.35 8.73 -10.53
C SER A 173 -14.30 8.60 -12.05
N ILE A 174 -14.34 9.73 -12.76
CA ILE A 174 -14.27 9.77 -14.23
C ILE A 174 -12.88 9.36 -14.71
N SER A 175 -11.80 9.87 -14.09
CA SER A 175 -10.44 9.48 -14.43
C SER A 175 -10.20 7.97 -14.25
N LYS A 176 -10.73 7.38 -13.19
CA LYS A 176 -10.71 5.93 -12.95
C LYS A 176 -11.49 5.15 -13.99
N LYS A 177 -12.71 5.61 -14.31
CA LYS A 177 -13.60 4.96 -15.30
C LYS A 177 -12.94 4.85 -16.67
N PHE A 178 -12.26 5.92 -17.11
CA PHE A 178 -11.64 5.98 -18.42
C PHE A 178 -10.13 5.66 -18.43
N ASN A 179 -9.55 5.35 -17.27
CA ASN A 179 -8.14 5.00 -17.10
C ASN A 179 -7.18 6.09 -17.60
N ILE A 180 -7.50 7.35 -17.31
CA ILE A 180 -6.67 8.54 -17.53
C ILE A 180 -6.35 9.20 -16.19
N SER A 181 -5.34 10.06 -16.14
CA SER A 181 -5.05 10.80 -14.90
C SER A 181 -6.01 11.97 -14.73
N VAL A 182 -6.26 12.40 -13.49
CA VAL A 182 -7.05 13.62 -13.21
C VAL A 182 -6.40 14.83 -13.85
N SER A 183 -5.07 14.93 -13.84
CA SER A 183 -4.32 16.02 -14.47
C SER A 183 -4.51 16.09 -15.99
N GLU A 184 -4.53 14.94 -16.66
CA GLU A 184 -4.83 14.87 -18.10
C GLU A 184 -6.27 15.28 -18.40
N LEU A 185 -7.22 14.79 -17.59
CA LEU A 185 -8.63 15.16 -17.74
C LEU A 185 -8.86 16.65 -17.56
N VAL A 186 -8.23 17.28 -16.56
CA VAL A 186 -8.29 18.72 -16.28
C VAL A 186 -7.66 19.50 -17.44
N LYS A 187 -6.46 19.13 -17.88
CA LYS A 187 -5.74 19.81 -18.97
C LYS A 187 -6.47 19.71 -20.32
N THR A 188 -7.01 18.54 -20.63
CA THR A 188 -7.72 18.30 -21.92
C THR A 188 -9.03 19.09 -22.02
N ASN A 189 -9.63 19.43 -20.88
CA ASN A 189 -10.94 20.10 -20.82
C ASN A 189 -10.88 21.50 -20.23
N ASP A 190 -9.69 22.07 -20.04
CA ASP A 190 -9.48 23.42 -19.47
C ASP A 190 -10.26 23.68 -18.17
N ILE A 191 -10.34 22.65 -17.31
CA ILE A 191 -11.12 22.70 -16.07
C ILE A 191 -10.44 23.61 -15.05
N LYS A 192 -11.10 24.67 -14.66
CA LYS A 192 -10.64 25.60 -13.63
C LYS A 192 -11.06 25.12 -12.24
N ASN A 193 -10.18 25.33 -11.25
CA ASN A 193 -10.44 25.03 -9.82
C ASN A 193 -10.89 23.59 -9.54
N ASN A 194 -10.54 22.63 -10.40
CA ASN A 194 -10.93 21.22 -10.28
C ASN A 194 -12.45 20.99 -10.12
N THR A 195 -13.28 21.89 -10.64
CA THR A 195 -14.74 21.84 -10.51
C THR A 195 -15.38 21.43 -11.82
N ILE A 196 -16.32 20.49 -11.75
CA ILE A 196 -17.13 20.01 -12.87
C ILE A 196 -18.62 20.15 -12.52
N SER A 197 -19.46 20.41 -13.53
CA SER A 197 -20.90 20.61 -13.36
C SER A 197 -21.69 19.46 -13.97
N ILE A 198 -22.82 19.09 -13.37
CA ILE A 198 -23.75 18.11 -13.95
C ILE A 198 -24.19 18.58 -15.33
N GLY A 199 -24.14 17.70 -16.32
CA GLY A 199 -24.42 18.01 -17.72
C GLY A 199 -23.22 18.50 -18.51
N GLN A 200 -22.10 18.82 -17.87
CA GLN A 200 -20.86 19.20 -18.57
C GLN A 200 -20.33 18.03 -19.39
N THR A 201 -20.00 18.30 -20.66
CA THR A 201 -19.40 17.28 -21.53
C THR A 201 -17.88 17.38 -21.46
N LEU A 202 -17.22 16.28 -21.05
CA LEU A 202 -15.78 16.18 -20.98
C LEU A 202 -15.24 15.36 -22.16
N LYS A 203 -14.18 15.86 -22.80
CA LYS A 203 -13.39 15.12 -23.80
C LYS A 203 -12.48 14.15 -23.09
N ILE A 204 -12.51 12.90 -23.53
CA ILE A 204 -11.69 11.80 -23.02
C ILE A 204 -10.74 11.40 -24.14
N ILE A 205 -9.50 11.85 -24.05
CA ILE A 205 -8.44 11.48 -24.99
C ILE A 205 -7.58 10.41 -24.33
N LYS A 206 -7.46 9.27 -24.97
CA LYS A 206 -6.54 8.19 -24.56
C LYS A 206 -5.28 8.23 -25.41
#